data_ec92de75d1ff4547b2e51e822834b2b0
#
_entry.id   ec92de75d1ff4547b2e51e822834b2b0
#
_cell.length_a   1.000
_cell.length_b   1.000
_cell.length_c   1.000
_cell.angle_alpha   90.00
_cell.angle_beta   90.00
_cell.angle_gamma   90.00
#
_symmetry.space_group_name_H-M   'P 1'
#
loop_
_entity.id
_entity.type
_entity.pdbx_description
1 polymer ?
#
loop_
_entity_poly.entity_id
_entity_poly.type
_entity_poly.pdbx_seq_one_letter_code
_entity_poly.pdbx_strand_id
1 'polypeptide(L)'
;MKLIYCHADVYNPGGMERVLLNKLRWWVQRGGYELMLVTTDQHGRPPFYEFPPEVKMVDLGINYKDDNDRNPIAKTIAYLRKRKKHREALTDLLMREKADVVISLYPSESSFIPDIQDGSIKMLELHFNKLFRLQYNRKGLLRIADRIRTKQDEKIVRRFDNFIVLTRQDAEMWGELPNLSVMPNAAVTMPHVEHKPGNHRVIAVGRLDYQKGFDRLLDAWALLPEKIRKIWRLDIFGQGEWEEKLKGQIVRLGIGASAAINKPTNRIFDEYASSDFLVMTSHYEGFPMVMIEAMACGLPTVCFDFLCGPRDIIANGVNGLIVPEGNLQALADAMQQLMEKPDLLREMSTQAKAIAEVYSQDSIMKRWELFITDQVRKK
;
A
#
# COMPACT_ATOMS: atom_id res chain seq x y z
N MET A 1 -21.18 -17.57 5.38
CA MET A 1 -19.73 -17.84 5.52
C MET A 1 -19.18 -16.89 6.56
N LYS A 2 -18.33 -17.39 7.48
CA LYS A 2 -17.74 -16.58 8.55
C LYS A 2 -16.27 -16.27 8.27
N LEU A 3 -15.93 -14.98 8.18
CA LEU A 3 -14.59 -14.49 7.91
C LEU A 3 -14.05 -13.73 9.14
N ILE A 4 -12.85 -14.09 9.58
CA ILE A 4 -12.15 -13.41 10.67
C ILE A 4 -10.89 -12.76 10.07
N TYR A 5 -10.76 -11.45 10.24
CA TYR A 5 -9.56 -10.69 9.91
C TYR A 5 -8.75 -10.40 11.16
N CYS A 6 -7.45 -10.65 11.12
CA CYS A 6 -6.53 -10.35 12.21
C CYS A 6 -5.60 -9.21 11.81
N HIS A 7 -5.55 -8.15 12.62
CA HIS A 7 -4.73 -6.96 12.40
C HIS A 7 -4.15 -6.44 13.72
N ALA A 8 -3.10 -5.64 13.68
CA ALA A 8 -2.50 -5.11 14.91
C ALA A 8 -3.44 -4.10 15.60
N ASP A 9 -3.82 -3.06 14.89
CA ASP A 9 -4.71 -1.99 15.37
C ASP A 9 -5.35 -1.24 14.19
N VAL A 10 -6.42 -0.50 14.46
CA VAL A 10 -7.14 0.31 13.47
C VAL A 10 -7.42 1.74 13.96
N TYR A 11 -6.68 2.23 14.96
CA TYR A 11 -6.82 3.59 15.47
C TYR A 11 -5.94 4.62 14.73
N ASN A 12 -5.12 4.19 13.76
CA ASN A 12 -4.26 5.05 12.94
C ASN A 12 -4.84 5.28 11.54
N PRO A 13 -4.58 6.45 10.90
CA PRO A 13 -5.02 6.73 9.53
C PRO A 13 -4.11 6.06 8.49
N GLY A 14 -3.94 4.76 8.53
CA GLY A 14 -3.07 4.02 7.61
C GLY A 14 -3.77 3.59 6.33
N GLY A 15 -2.97 3.33 5.29
CA GLY A 15 -3.47 2.83 4.01
C GLY A 15 -4.04 1.41 4.11
N MET A 16 -3.44 0.57 4.97
CA MET A 16 -3.88 -0.81 5.17
C MET A 16 -5.22 -0.85 5.92
N GLU A 17 -5.42 0.00 6.93
CA GLU A 17 -6.67 0.15 7.67
C GLU A 17 -7.80 0.61 6.75
N ARG A 18 -7.50 1.50 5.80
CA ARG A 18 -8.47 1.94 4.79
C ARG A 18 -8.82 0.83 3.80
N VAL A 19 -7.85 0.04 3.36
CA VAL A 19 -8.08 -1.12 2.50
C VAL A 19 -8.95 -2.16 3.22
N LEU A 20 -8.64 -2.47 4.48
CA LEU A 20 -9.41 -3.39 5.31
C LEU A 20 -10.86 -2.91 5.49
N LEU A 21 -11.05 -1.63 5.82
CA LEU A 21 -12.39 -1.04 5.93
C LEU A 21 -13.19 -1.20 4.65
N ASN A 22 -12.59 -0.91 3.49
CA ASN A 22 -13.27 -1.03 2.20
C ASN A 22 -13.67 -2.48 1.90
N LYS A 23 -12.79 -3.45 2.19
CA LYS A 23 -13.11 -4.88 2.08
C LYS A 23 -14.29 -5.27 2.96
N LEU A 24 -14.26 -4.87 4.23
CA LEU A 24 -15.34 -5.21 5.18
C LEU A 24 -16.67 -4.55 4.79
N ARG A 25 -16.66 -3.30 4.34
CA ARG A 25 -17.86 -2.64 3.80
C ARG A 25 -18.45 -3.38 2.60
N TRP A 26 -17.62 -3.83 1.68
CA TRP A 26 -18.09 -4.61 0.54
C TRP A 26 -18.71 -5.94 0.95
N TRP A 27 -18.08 -6.68 1.88
CA TRP A 27 -18.63 -7.93 2.40
C TRP A 27 -19.99 -7.73 3.07
N VAL A 28 -20.15 -6.66 3.86
CA VAL A 28 -21.43 -6.30 4.49
C VAL A 28 -22.50 -6.05 3.44
N GLN A 29 -22.18 -5.21 2.43
CA GLN A 29 -23.11 -4.90 1.34
C GLN A 29 -23.47 -6.12 0.49
N ARG A 30 -22.52 -7.02 0.30
CA ARG A 30 -22.72 -8.26 -0.46
C ARG A 30 -23.70 -9.22 0.26
N GLY A 31 -23.69 -9.21 1.58
CA GLY A 31 -24.53 -10.07 2.41
C GLY A 31 -24.12 -11.54 2.41
N GLY A 32 -24.63 -12.31 3.38
CA GLY A 32 -24.32 -13.74 3.52
C GLY A 32 -22.98 -14.03 4.21
N TYR A 33 -22.36 -13.01 4.82
CA TYR A 33 -21.09 -13.13 5.55
C TYR A 33 -21.24 -12.68 6.99
N GLU A 34 -20.71 -13.46 7.94
CA GLU A 34 -20.42 -13.03 9.30
C GLU A 34 -18.99 -12.52 9.35
N LEU A 35 -18.80 -11.30 9.83
CA LEU A 35 -17.51 -10.64 9.80
C LEU A 35 -17.00 -10.33 11.21
N MET A 36 -15.75 -10.68 11.44
CA MET A 36 -15.06 -10.31 12.68
C MET A 36 -13.70 -9.70 12.38
N LEU A 37 -13.38 -8.65 13.10
CA LEU A 37 -12.07 -8.03 13.12
C LEU A 37 -11.45 -8.22 14.50
N VAL A 38 -10.31 -8.93 14.56
CA VAL A 38 -9.53 -9.17 15.76
C VAL A 38 -8.31 -8.26 15.76
N THR A 39 -8.13 -7.49 16.84
CA THR A 39 -6.97 -6.63 17.03
C THR A 39 -6.15 -7.05 18.25
N THR A 40 -4.90 -6.61 18.33
CA THR A 40 -3.98 -6.92 19.44
C THR A 40 -3.50 -5.71 20.19
N ASP A 41 -3.48 -4.55 19.56
CA ASP A 41 -2.84 -3.32 20.05
C ASP A 41 -3.79 -2.10 19.98
N GLN A 42 -5.10 -2.31 20.17
CA GLN A 42 -6.11 -1.23 20.06
C GLN A 42 -6.07 -0.26 21.25
N HIS A 43 -5.56 -0.68 22.42
CA HIS A 43 -5.41 0.14 23.64
C HIS A 43 -6.70 0.81 24.11
N GLY A 44 -7.87 0.23 23.86
CA GLY A 44 -9.16 0.81 24.18
C GLY A 44 -9.51 2.08 23.37
N ARG A 45 -8.72 2.39 22.33
CA ARG A 45 -8.97 3.54 21.44
C ARG A 45 -10.04 3.20 20.42
N PRO A 46 -10.89 4.17 20.01
CA PRO A 46 -11.80 3.96 18.90
C PRO A 46 -11.03 3.76 17.59
N PRO A 47 -11.59 3.02 16.62
CA PRO A 47 -11.06 3.00 15.27
C PRO A 47 -10.95 4.41 14.68
N PHE A 48 -9.91 4.66 13.86
CA PHE A 48 -9.78 5.93 13.16
C PHE A 48 -10.88 6.13 12.09
N TYR A 49 -11.18 5.06 11.37
CA TYR A 49 -12.28 5.03 10.41
C TYR A 49 -13.51 4.37 11.03
N GLU A 50 -14.69 4.80 10.64
CA GLU A 50 -15.95 4.21 11.06
C GLU A 50 -16.20 2.88 10.33
N PHE A 51 -16.07 1.76 11.05
CA PHE A 51 -16.37 0.42 10.54
C PHE A 51 -17.89 0.16 10.59
N PRO A 52 -18.43 -0.67 9.66
CA PRO A 52 -19.83 -1.07 9.71
C PRO A 52 -20.17 -1.76 11.04
N PRO A 53 -21.33 -1.48 11.63
CA PRO A 53 -21.74 -2.06 12.91
C PRO A 53 -21.95 -3.60 12.85
N GLU A 54 -22.12 -4.15 11.66
CA GLU A 54 -22.23 -5.59 11.40
C GLU A 54 -20.89 -6.32 11.60
N VAL A 55 -19.78 -5.61 11.62
CA VAL A 55 -18.45 -6.18 11.86
C VAL A 55 -18.21 -6.29 13.35
N LYS A 56 -18.18 -7.52 13.86
CA LYS A 56 -17.84 -7.76 15.27
C LYS A 56 -16.35 -7.45 15.50
N MET A 57 -16.06 -6.48 16.34
CA MET A 57 -14.69 -6.10 16.70
C MET A 57 -14.29 -6.69 18.04
N VAL A 58 -13.12 -7.32 18.11
CA VAL A 58 -12.56 -7.92 19.33
C VAL A 58 -11.11 -7.52 19.48
N ASP A 59 -10.76 -6.80 20.54
CA ASP A 59 -9.36 -6.54 20.89
C ASP A 59 -8.87 -7.57 21.93
N LEU A 60 -7.75 -8.25 21.61
CA LEU A 60 -7.15 -9.22 22.53
C LEU A 60 -6.31 -8.53 23.64
N GLY A 61 -6.05 -7.25 23.52
CA GLY A 61 -5.33 -6.45 24.52
C GLY A 61 -3.92 -6.98 24.82
N ILE A 62 -3.20 -7.37 23.79
CA ILE A 62 -1.83 -7.88 23.93
C ILE A 62 -0.85 -6.72 24.08
N ASN A 63 -1.05 -5.65 23.30
CA ASN A 63 -0.33 -4.38 23.40
C ASN A 63 1.20 -4.53 23.25
N TYR A 64 1.63 -5.13 22.15
CA TYR A 64 3.06 -5.34 21.85
C TYR A 64 3.89 -4.06 21.87
N LYS A 65 3.28 -2.93 21.46
CA LYS A 65 3.95 -1.64 21.36
C LYS A 65 4.38 -1.04 22.70
N ASP A 66 3.79 -1.46 23.83
CA ASP A 66 4.12 -0.94 25.17
C ASP A 66 5.56 -1.22 25.61
N ASP A 67 6.22 -2.18 24.99
CA ASP A 67 7.56 -2.60 25.36
C ASP A 67 8.65 -2.01 24.44
N ASN A 68 8.31 -1.07 23.58
CA ASN A 68 9.25 -0.54 22.58
C ASN A 68 10.44 0.20 23.20
N ASP A 69 10.25 0.84 24.35
CA ASP A 69 11.26 1.65 25.04
C ASP A 69 12.11 0.83 26.03
N ARG A 70 11.84 -0.48 26.18
CA ARG A 70 12.62 -1.36 27.06
C ARG A 70 13.97 -1.71 26.46
N ASN A 71 14.92 -2.07 27.34
CA ASN A 71 16.19 -2.62 26.88
C ASN A 71 16.00 -3.92 26.07
N PRO A 72 16.94 -4.31 25.18
CA PRO A 72 16.74 -5.43 24.24
C PRO A 72 16.40 -6.78 24.91
N ILE A 73 16.99 -7.08 26.07
CA ILE A 73 16.74 -8.34 26.80
C ILE A 73 15.32 -8.33 27.36
N ALA A 74 14.95 -7.28 28.10
CA ALA A 74 13.62 -7.14 28.68
C ALA A 74 12.53 -7.10 27.59
N LYS A 75 12.80 -6.44 26.46
CA LYS A 75 11.92 -6.41 25.28
C LYS A 75 11.71 -7.82 24.71
N THR A 76 12.76 -8.63 24.60
CA THR A 76 12.67 -10.01 24.11
C THR A 76 11.83 -10.88 25.05
N ILE A 77 12.06 -10.79 26.37
CA ILE A 77 11.29 -11.54 27.36
C ILE A 77 9.81 -11.13 27.34
N ALA A 78 9.53 -9.82 27.30
CA ALA A 78 8.17 -9.29 27.20
C ALA A 78 7.47 -9.77 25.93
N TYR A 79 8.17 -9.72 24.78
CA TYR A 79 7.67 -10.23 23.51
C TYR A 79 7.29 -11.71 23.58
N LEU A 80 8.15 -12.57 24.15
CA LEU A 80 7.86 -14.00 24.27
C LEU A 80 6.65 -14.28 25.17
N ARG A 81 6.51 -13.55 26.29
CA ARG A 81 5.33 -13.66 27.17
C ARG A 81 4.06 -13.20 26.46
N LYS A 82 4.10 -12.05 25.81
CA LYS A 82 2.97 -11.51 25.05
C LYS A 82 2.58 -12.43 23.89
N ARG A 83 3.57 -12.99 23.19
CA ARG A 83 3.32 -13.98 22.12
C ARG A 83 2.63 -15.23 22.62
N LYS A 84 2.99 -15.74 23.81
CA LYS A 84 2.30 -16.88 24.43
C LYS A 84 0.86 -16.52 24.76
N LYS A 85 0.63 -15.38 25.45
CA LYS A 85 -0.72 -14.88 25.76
C LYS A 85 -1.57 -14.69 24.50
N HIS A 86 -0.97 -14.12 23.44
CA HIS A 86 -1.64 -13.91 22.15
C HIS A 86 -2.07 -15.24 21.54
N ARG A 87 -1.16 -16.23 21.49
CA ARG A 87 -1.47 -17.55 20.96
C ARG A 87 -2.63 -18.21 21.73
N GLU A 88 -2.61 -18.17 23.05
CA GLU A 88 -3.67 -18.74 23.89
C GLU A 88 -5.01 -18.02 23.62
N ALA A 89 -5.05 -16.70 23.73
CA ALA A 89 -6.26 -15.91 23.53
C ALA A 89 -6.86 -16.06 22.12
N LEU A 90 -5.99 -16.04 21.09
CA LEU A 90 -6.45 -16.22 19.70
C LEU A 90 -6.93 -17.66 19.46
N THR A 91 -6.27 -18.67 20.02
CA THR A 91 -6.70 -20.06 19.90
C THR A 91 -8.09 -20.25 20.52
N ASP A 92 -8.31 -19.77 21.75
CA ASP A 92 -9.61 -19.87 22.44
C ASP A 92 -10.70 -19.14 21.65
N LEU A 93 -10.39 -17.98 21.07
CA LEU A 93 -11.32 -17.24 20.21
C LEU A 93 -11.69 -18.05 18.96
N LEU A 94 -10.71 -18.54 18.20
CA LEU A 94 -10.95 -19.25 16.95
C LEU A 94 -11.69 -20.57 17.17
N MET A 95 -11.33 -21.32 18.21
CA MET A 95 -12.03 -22.57 18.60
C MET A 95 -13.50 -22.34 18.96
N ARG A 96 -13.82 -21.19 19.56
CA ARG A 96 -15.20 -20.81 19.90
C ARG A 96 -15.98 -20.33 18.68
N GLU A 97 -15.36 -19.47 17.86
CA GLU A 97 -16.03 -18.79 16.75
C GLU A 97 -16.22 -19.69 15.52
N LYS A 98 -15.40 -20.72 15.33
CA LYS A 98 -15.47 -21.71 14.23
C LYS A 98 -15.66 -21.06 12.87
N ALA A 99 -14.72 -20.17 12.51
CA ALA A 99 -14.76 -19.48 11.23
C ALA A 99 -14.51 -20.42 10.05
N ASP A 100 -15.02 -20.08 8.87
CA ASP A 100 -14.67 -20.76 7.63
C ASP A 100 -13.25 -20.36 7.18
N VAL A 101 -12.93 -19.07 7.31
CA VAL A 101 -11.63 -18.50 6.89
C VAL A 101 -11.12 -17.51 7.93
N VAL A 102 -9.83 -17.61 8.24
CA VAL A 102 -9.10 -16.65 9.08
C VAL A 102 -7.99 -16.02 8.23
N ILE A 103 -8.03 -14.70 8.09
CA ILE A 103 -7.12 -13.91 7.27
C ILE A 103 -6.23 -13.07 8.17
N SER A 104 -4.93 -13.38 8.22
CA SER A 104 -3.94 -12.55 8.88
C SER A 104 -3.41 -11.48 7.92
N LEU A 105 -3.48 -10.22 8.34
CA LEU A 105 -2.89 -9.11 7.57
C LEU A 105 -1.41 -8.86 7.95
N TYR A 106 -0.77 -9.88 8.52
CA TYR A 106 0.60 -9.82 9.01
C TYR A 106 0.79 -8.74 10.11
N PRO A 107 1.02 -8.99 11.39
CA PRO A 107 2.39 -9.18 11.81
C PRO A 107 2.66 -10.25 12.87
N SER A 108 1.92 -10.26 14.01
CA SER A 108 2.43 -10.99 15.20
C SER A 108 1.98 -12.44 15.25
N GLU A 109 0.78 -12.73 14.78
CA GLU A 109 0.15 -14.05 14.76
C GLU A 109 0.66 -14.95 13.63
N SER A 110 1.22 -14.39 12.55
CA SER A 110 1.66 -15.13 11.37
C SER A 110 2.56 -16.32 11.69
N SER A 111 3.35 -16.21 12.77
CA SER A 111 4.27 -17.26 13.20
C SER A 111 3.62 -18.47 13.86
N PHE A 112 2.36 -18.39 14.32
CA PHE A 112 1.70 -19.46 15.06
C PHE A 112 0.23 -19.73 14.63
N ILE A 113 -0.42 -18.82 13.92
CA ILE A 113 -1.81 -19.00 13.49
C ILE A 113 -2.02 -20.25 12.60
N PRO A 114 -1.05 -20.67 11.73
CA PRO A 114 -1.19 -21.90 10.97
C PRO A 114 -1.22 -23.18 11.84
N ASP A 115 -0.80 -23.10 13.12
CA ASP A 115 -0.80 -24.24 14.04
C ASP A 115 -2.15 -24.43 14.73
N ILE A 116 -3.07 -23.47 14.64
CA ILE A 116 -4.35 -23.52 15.33
C ILE A 116 -5.33 -24.38 14.52
N GLN A 117 -5.68 -25.54 15.06
CA GLN A 117 -6.54 -26.55 14.43
C GLN A 117 -8.02 -26.32 14.79
N ASP A 118 -8.57 -25.15 14.42
CA ASP A 118 -9.98 -24.77 14.65
C ASP A 118 -10.92 -25.16 13.50
N GLY A 119 -10.35 -25.78 12.46
CA GLY A 119 -11.08 -26.14 11.26
C GLY A 119 -11.18 -25.00 10.21
N SER A 120 -10.70 -23.78 10.41
CA SER A 120 -10.73 -22.73 9.41
C SER A 120 -9.57 -22.84 8.39
N ILE A 121 -9.75 -22.25 7.23
CA ILE A 121 -8.68 -22.01 6.26
C ILE A 121 -7.83 -20.82 6.74
N LYS A 122 -6.52 -20.96 6.77
CA LYS A 122 -5.60 -19.91 7.18
C LYS A 122 -5.02 -19.20 5.96
N MET A 123 -5.35 -17.92 5.81
CA MET A 123 -4.82 -17.07 4.76
C MET A 123 -3.90 -16.00 5.35
N LEU A 124 -2.78 -15.76 4.67
CA LEU A 124 -1.89 -14.65 4.97
C LEU A 124 -1.94 -13.64 3.83
N GLU A 125 -2.30 -12.41 4.11
CA GLU A 125 -2.32 -11.31 3.14
C GLU A 125 -1.19 -10.34 3.49
N LEU A 126 -0.23 -10.17 2.57
CA LEU A 126 0.94 -9.32 2.76
C LEU A 126 0.77 -8.00 2.00
N HIS A 127 0.71 -6.89 2.75
CA HIS A 127 0.56 -5.53 2.20
C HIS A 127 1.90 -4.80 1.97
N PHE A 128 3.01 -5.50 2.13
CA PHE A 128 4.37 -5.02 1.88
C PHE A 128 5.02 -5.94 0.85
N ASN A 129 6.09 -5.50 0.20
CA ASN A 129 6.87 -6.42 -0.62
C ASN A 129 7.79 -7.31 0.23
N LYS A 130 8.28 -8.41 -0.32
CA LYS A 130 9.18 -9.37 0.33
C LYS A 130 10.39 -8.71 1.01
N LEU A 131 10.92 -7.66 0.41
CA LEU A 131 12.16 -7.01 0.84
C LEU A 131 11.92 -5.84 1.81
N PHE A 132 10.70 -5.61 2.29
CA PHE A 132 10.35 -4.42 3.07
C PHE A 132 11.31 -4.13 4.24
N ARG A 133 11.79 -5.17 4.96
CA ARG A 133 12.76 -4.97 6.05
C ARG A 133 14.14 -4.54 5.56
N LEU A 134 14.57 -5.04 4.40
CA LEU A 134 15.89 -4.76 3.82
C LEU A 134 15.96 -3.37 3.19
N GLN A 135 14.82 -2.81 2.81
CA GLN A 135 14.70 -1.50 2.16
C GLN A 135 14.90 -0.33 3.14
N TYR A 136 14.77 -0.55 4.45
CA TYR A 136 15.14 0.47 5.46
C TYR A 136 16.64 0.78 5.52
N ASN A 137 17.45 0.11 4.69
CA ASN A 137 18.89 0.32 4.55
C ASN A 137 19.67 0.33 5.88
N ARG A 138 19.22 -0.44 6.86
CA ARG A 138 19.88 -0.59 8.15
C ARG A 138 21.27 -1.20 7.96
N LYS A 139 22.24 -0.75 8.77
CA LYS A 139 23.65 -1.21 8.72
C LYS A 139 23.99 -2.17 9.85
N GLY A 140 25.12 -2.89 9.72
CA GLY A 140 25.67 -3.73 10.78
C GLY A 140 24.77 -4.91 11.18
N LEU A 141 24.71 -5.20 12.48
CA LEU A 141 23.97 -6.35 13.05
C LEU A 141 22.46 -6.29 12.74
N LEU A 142 21.87 -5.11 12.62
CA LEU A 142 20.46 -4.96 12.27
C LEU A 142 20.17 -5.47 10.87
N ARG A 143 21.07 -5.24 9.91
CA ARG A 143 20.93 -5.78 8.55
C ARG A 143 20.97 -7.30 8.51
N ILE A 144 21.83 -7.91 9.36
CA ILE A 144 21.91 -9.36 9.49
C ILE A 144 20.61 -9.91 10.09
N ALA A 145 20.10 -9.27 11.15
CA ALA A 145 18.83 -9.64 11.75
C ALA A 145 17.65 -9.54 10.74
N ASP A 146 17.60 -8.49 9.92
CA ASP A 146 16.58 -8.32 8.90
C ASP A 146 16.65 -9.42 7.82
N ARG A 147 17.87 -9.84 7.40
CA ARG A 147 18.04 -10.98 6.48
C ARG A 147 17.56 -12.30 7.09
N ILE A 148 17.89 -12.55 8.37
CA ILE A 148 17.44 -13.76 9.08
C ILE A 148 15.91 -13.77 9.16
N ARG A 149 15.29 -12.65 9.52
CA ARG A 149 13.83 -12.52 9.60
C ARG A 149 13.16 -12.72 8.24
N THR A 150 13.71 -12.16 7.16
CA THR A 150 13.19 -12.38 5.81
C THR A 150 13.23 -13.87 5.43
N LYS A 151 14.31 -14.61 5.78
CA LYS A 151 14.36 -16.07 5.60
C LYS A 151 13.38 -16.83 6.49
N GLN A 152 13.09 -16.32 7.69
CA GLN A 152 12.05 -16.91 8.56
C GLN A 152 10.66 -16.70 7.95
N ASP A 153 10.40 -15.52 7.37
CA ASP A 153 9.14 -15.25 6.68
C ASP A 153 8.91 -16.25 5.52
N GLU A 154 9.94 -16.62 4.76
CA GLU A 154 9.85 -17.64 3.70
C GLU A 154 9.37 -19.02 4.22
N LYS A 155 9.74 -19.37 5.45
CA LYS A 155 9.27 -20.60 6.10
C LYS A 155 7.84 -20.44 6.64
N ILE A 156 7.51 -19.27 7.14
CA ILE A 156 6.19 -18.98 7.72
C ILE A 156 5.12 -19.01 6.63
N VAL A 157 5.32 -18.31 5.51
CA VAL A 157 4.32 -18.20 4.44
C VAL A 157 3.95 -19.56 3.84
N ARG A 158 4.88 -20.54 3.81
CA ARG A 158 4.63 -21.92 3.33
C ARG A 158 3.69 -22.74 4.21
N ARG A 159 3.43 -22.29 5.44
CA ARG A 159 2.59 -23.00 6.41
C ARG A 159 1.12 -22.61 6.34
N PHE A 160 0.81 -21.52 5.63
CA PHE A 160 -0.57 -21.10 5.39
C PHE A 160 -1.20 -21.93 4.27
N ASP A 161 -2.52 -22.09 4.32
CA ASP A 161 -3.27 -22.70 3.22
C ASP A 161 -3.19 -21.83 1.98
N ASN A 162 -3.22 -20.49 2.16
CA ASN A 162 -3.06 -19.52 1.09
C ASN A 162 -2.19 -18.33 1.54
N PHE A 163 -1.27 -17.95 0.69
CA PHE A 163 -0.43 -16.76 0.85
C PHE A 163 -0.71 -15.77 -0.29
N ILE A 164 -1.13 -14.57 0.05
CA ILE A 164 -1.57 -13.56 -0.89
C ILE A 164 -0.60 -12.37 -0.88
N VAL A 165 -0.15 -12.00 -2.07
CA VAL A 165 0.66 -10.80 -2.33
C VAL A 165 -0.09 -9.88 -3.29
N LEU A 166 0.31 -8.60 -3.36
CA LEU A 166 -0.44 -7.59 -4.09
C LEU A 166 -0.03 -7.43 -5.55
N THR A 167 1.19 -7.87 -5.93
CA THR A 167 1.74 -7.67 -7.27
C THR A 167 2.37 -8.95 -7.80
N ARG A 168 2.42 -9.08 -9.13
CA ARG A 168 3.14 -10.18 -9.80
C ARG A 168 4.64 -10.10 -9.53
N GLN A 169 5.18 -8.89 -9.52
CA GLN A 169 6.59 -8.67 -9.23
C GLN A 169 6.97 -9.12 -7.81
N ASP A 170 6.10 -8.93 -6.80
CA ASP A 170 6.33 -9.47 -5.47
C ASP A 170 6.23 -11.01 -5.47
N ALA A 171 5.27 -11.58 -6.19
CA ALA A 171 5.15 -13.02 -6.35
C ALA A 171 6.42 -13.65 -6.96
N GLU A 172 6.99 -13.03 -7.99
CA GLU A 172 8.26 -13.45 -8.60
C GLU A 172 9.42 -13.46 -7.58
N MET A 173 9.47 -12.44 -6.69
CA MET A 173 10.47 -12.40 -5.62
C MET A 173 10.32 -13.53 -4.60
N TRP A 174 9.08 -13.96 -4.32
CA TRP A 174 8.83 -15.11 -3.44
C TRP A 174 9.17 -16.43 -4.08
N GLY A 175 9.21 -16.48 -5.43
CA GLY A 175 9.46 -17.69 -6.21
C GLY A 175 8.25 -18.63 -6.23
N GLU A 176 8.47 -19.85 -6.69
CA GLU A 176 7.41 -20.85 -6.81
C GLU A 176 6.98 -21.37 -5.43
N LEU A 177 5.79 -20.96 -5.01
CA LEU A 177 5.10 -21.44 -3.83
C LEU A 177 3.71 -21.96 -4.24
N PRO A 178 3.35 -23.19 -3.87
CA PRO A 178 2.08 -23.80 -4.30
C PRO A 178 0.85 -23.10 -3.74
N ASN A 179 1.00 -22.34 -2.65
CA ASN A 179 -0.05 -21.62 -1.95
C ASN A 179 -0.05 -20.11 -2.24
N LEU A 180 0.79 -19.62 -3.18
CA LEU A 180 0.91 -18.20 -3.51
C LEU A 180 -0.17 -17.77 -4.52
N SER A 181 -0.82 -16.66 -4.23
CA SER A 181 -1.77 -16.00 -5.13
C SER A 181 -1.53 -14.50 -5.19
N VAL A 182 -1.82 -13.89 -6.32
CA VAL A 182 -1.74 -12.44 -6.51
C VAL A 182 -3.13 -11.86 -6.48
N MET A 183 -3.38 -10.98 -5.49
CA MET A 183 -4.65 -10.27 -5.34
C MET A 183 -4.38 -8.81 -5.00
N PRO A 184 -4.47 -7.89 -5.96
CA PRO A 184 -4.18 -6.48 -5.73
C PRO A 184 -5.20 -5.82 -4.81
N ASN A 185 -4.83 -4.68 -4.23
CA ASN A 185 -5.78 -3.84 -3.53
C ASN A 185 -6.77 -3.20 -4.51
N ALA A 186 -7.98 -3.01 -4.04
CA ALA A 186 -9.00 -2.27 -4.78
C ALA A 186 -8.76 -0.75 -4.68
N ALA A 187 -9.02 -0.03 -5.75
CA ALA A 187 -9.14 1.42 -5.70
C ALA A 187 -10.26 1.82 -4.72
N VAL A 188 -10.08 2.94 -4.06
CA VAL A 188 -11.16 3.55 -3.27
C VAL A 188 -12.29 3.92 -4.22
N THR A 189 -13.55 3.84 -3.77
CA THR A 189 -14.68 4.36 -4.54
C THR A 189 -14.40 5.81 -4.90
N MET A 190 -14.21 6.06 -6.19
CA MET A 190 -13.85 7.37 -6.70
C MET A 190 -15.07 8.28 -6.70
N PRO A 191 -14.99 9.51 -6.17
CA PRO A 191 -16.00 10.50 -6.46
C PRO A 191 -16.03 10.76 -7.98
N HIS A 192 -17.19 11.02 -8.53
CA HIS A 192 -17.30 11.38 -9.93
C HIS A 192 -16.69 12.78 -10.14
N VAL A 193 -15.42 12.81 -10.52
CA VAL A 193 -14.69 14.07 -10.76
C VAL A 193 -14.33 14.14 -12.24
N GLU A 194 -14.71 15.25 -12.87
CA GLU A 194 -14.38 15.51 -14.26
C GLU A 194 -12.92 15.96 -14.39
N HIS A 195 -12.10 15.19 -15.06
CA HIS A 195 -10.72 15.55 -15.34
C HIS A 195 -10.66 16.71 -16.34
N LYS A 196 -9.94 17.76 -15.98
CA LYS A 196 -9.72 18.98 -16.76
C LYS A 196 -8.24 19.14 -17.10
N PRO A 197 -7.74 18.48 -18.16
CA PRO A 197 -6.34 18.59 -18.56
C PRO A 197 -6.04 19.97 -19.16
N GLY A 198 -4.76 20.32 -19.19
CA GLY A 198 -4.26 21.59 -19.80
C GLY A 198 -4.02 22.69 -18.77
N ASN A 199 -3.96 22.35 -17.49
CA ASN A 199 -3.62 23.29 -16.42
C ASN A 199 -2.09 23.47 -16.25
N HIS A 200 -1.28 22.75 -17.03
CA HIS A 200 0.18 22.71 -16.92
C HIS A 200 0.66 22.35 -15.51
N ARG A 201 -0.02 21.37 -14.91
CA ARG A 201 0.18 20.98 -13.53
C ARG A 201 0.55 19.51 -13.39
N VAL A 202 1.69 19.26 -12.75
CA VAL A 202 2.16 17.93 -12.36
C VAL A 202 1.92 17.72 -10.89
N ILE A 203 1.41 16.56 -10.51
CA ILE A 203 1.14 16.24 -9.13
C ILE A 203 1.99 15.06 -8.66
N ALA A 204 2.42 15.12 -7.40
CA ALA A 204 2.99 13.99 -6.66
C ALA A 204 2.36 13.92 -5.28
N VAL A 205 2.06 12.72 -4.78
CA VAL A 205 1.32 12.54 -3.52
C VAL A 205 1.94 11.44 -2.68
N GLY A 206 2.18 11.71 -1.39
CA GLY A 206 2.68 10.70 -0.48
C GLY A 206 3.31 11.27 0.79
N ARG A 207 3.79 10.37 1.66
CA ARG A 207 4.54 10.79 2.85
C ARG A 207 5.86 11.44 2.44
N LEU A 208 6.22 12.51 3.13
CA LEU A 208 7.50 13.19 2.91
C LEU A 208 8.60 12.45 3.69
N ASP A 209 9.04 11.31 3.14
CA ASP A 209 10.04 10.43 3.74
C ASP A 209 10.95 9.81 2.66
N TYR A 210 11.90 9.00 3.11
CA TYR A 210 12.82 8.28 2.21
C TYR A 210 12.08 7.41 1.20
N GLN A 211 11.02 6.72 1.61
CA GLN A 211 10.32 5.75 0.76
C GLN A 211 9.80 6.39 -0.53
N LYS A 212 9.24 7.59 -0.46
CA LYS A 212 8.61 8.27 -1.60
C LYS A 212 9.60 8.96 -2.54
N GLY A 213 10.83 9.22 -2.10
CA GLY A 213 11.92 9.70 -2.96
C GLY A 213 11.65 11.05 -3.61
N PHE A 214 10.93 11.97 -2.95
CA PHE A 214 10.63 13.29 -3.52
C PHE A 214 11.87 14.17 -3.71
N ASP A 215 12.97 13.88 -3.03
CA ASP A 215 14.26 14.50 -3.30
C ASP A 215 14.72 14.21 -4.74
N ARG A 216 14.57 12.99 -5.22
CA ARG A 216 14.86 12.59 -6.60
C ARG A 216 13.93 13.27 -7.61
N LEU A 217 12.66 13.47 -7.24
CA LEU A 217 11.71 14.19 -8.07
C LEU A 217 12.13 15.66 -8.25
N LEU A 218 12.51 16.33 -7.16
CA LEU A 218 12.97 17.72 -7.20
C LEU A 218 14.26 17.88 -8.04
N ASP A 219 15.20 16.93 -7.92
CA ASP A 219 16.41 16.91 -8.73
C ASP A 219 16.08 16.73 -10.23
N ALA A 220 15.20 15.79 -10.57
CA ALA A 220 14.75 15.60 -11.96
C ALA A 220 13.97 16.82 -12.51
N TRP A 221 13.12 17.45 -11.67
CA TRP A 221 12.41 18.66 -12.04
C TRP A 221 13.36 19.82 -12.37
N ALA A 222 14.45 19.94 -11.63
CA ALA A 222 15.47 20.96 -11.88
C ALA A 222 16.21 20.78 -13.21
N LEU A 223 16.28 19.56 -13.75
CA LEU A 223 16.86 19.26 -15.06
C LEU A 223 16.00 19.72 -16.25
N LEU A 224 14.71 19.97 -16.02
CA LEU A 224 13.83 20.48 -17.06
C LEU A 224 14.29 21.87 -17.54
N PRO A 225 14.19 22.17 -18.85
CA PRO A 225 14.49 23.51 -19.38
C PRO A 225 13.69 24.61 -18.67
N GLU A 226 14.32 25.74 -18.39
CA GLU A 226 13.68 26.87 -17.71
C GLU A 226 12.39 27.35 -18.41
N LYS A 227 12.38 27.33 -19.76
CA LYS A 227 11.19 27.66 -20.56
C LYS A 227 9.98 26.79 -20.21
N ILE A 228 10.20 25.51 -19.87
CA ILE A 228 9.16 24.56 -19.45
C ILE A 228 8.73 24.88 -18.02
N ARG A 229 9.69 25.06 -17.10
CA ARG A 229 9.41 25.37 -15.70
C ARG A 229 8.74 26.73 -15.48
N LYS A 230 8.78 27.65 -16.46
CA LYS A 230 8.00 28.89 -16.45
C LYS A 230 6.51 28.68 -16.74
N ILE A 231 6.16 27.58 -17.40
CA ILE A 231 4.78 27.27 -17.81
C ILE A 231 4.18 26.22 -16.90
N TRP A 232 4.96 25.19 -16.55
CA TRP A 232 4.52 24.03 -15.78
C TRP A 232 4.84 24.17 -14.29
N ARG A 233 3.95 23.61 -13.46
CA ARG A 233 4.09 23.59 -12.01
C ARG A 233 4.08 22.17 -11.47
N LEU A 234 4.94 21.89 -10.50
CA LEU A 234 4.97 20.67 -9.69
C LEU A 234 4.38 20.96 -8.32
N ASP A 235 3.30 20.26 -7.98
CA ASP A 235 2.68 20.28 -6.65
C ASP A 235 2.86 18.93 -5.94
N ILE A 236 3.59 18.91 -4.82
CA ILE A 236 3.81 17.73 -3.99
C ILE A 236 2.89 17.83 -2.78
N PHE A 237 1.95 16.89 -2.63
CA PHE A 237 1.02 16.83 -1.51
C PHE A 237 1.48 15.78 -0.50
N GLY A 238 1.72 16.20 0.74
CA GLY A 238 2.11 15.29 1.78
C GLY A 238 2.56 15.94 3.07
N GLN A 239 2.91 15.08 4.03
CA GLN A 239 3.57 15.46 5.29
C GLN A 239 4.54 14.37 5.71
N GLY A 240 5.56 14.70 6.49
CA GLY A 240 6.55 13.75 6.98
C GLY A 240 7.83 14.42 7.44
N GLU A 241 8.75 13.60 7.93
CA GLU A 241 10.01 14.05 8.53
C GLU A 241 10.94 14.79 7.56
N TRP A 242 10.75 14.63 6.26
CA TRP A 242 11.58 15.27 5.22
C TRP A 242 11.02 16.62 4.73
N GLU A 243 9.95 17.14 5.30
CA GLU A 243 9.31 18.38 4.83
C GLU A 243 10.32 19.53 4.72
N GLU A 244 11.05 19.82 5.80
CA GLU A 244 12.03 20.91 5.82
C GLU A 244 13.26 20.63 4.93
N LYS A 245 13.70 19.38 4.84
CA LYS A 245 14.75 18.94 3.92
C LYS A 245 14.37 19.24 2.47
N LEU A 246 13.14 18.91 2.07
CA LEU A 246 12.65 19.10 0.71
C LEU A 246 12.42 20.57 0.38
N LYS A 247 11.88 21.38 1.30
CA LYS A 247 11.77 22.84 1.16
C LYS A 247 13.15 23.48 0.96
N GLY A 248 14.13 23.08 1.75
CA GLY A 248 15.52 23.54 1.59
C GLY A 248 16.13 23.13 0.24
N GLN A 249 15.75 21.96 -0.28
CA GLN A 249 16.19 21.51 -1.62
C GLN A 249 15.58 22.35 -2.73
N ILE A 250 14.29 22.70 -2.67
CA ILE A 250 13.61 23.61 -3.60
C ILE A 250 14.36 24.95 -3.69
N VAL A 251 14.72 25.52 -2.54
CA VAL A 251 15.48 26.79 -2.48
C VAL A 251 16.87 26.63 -3.11
N ARG A 252 17.61 25.57 -2.74
CA ARG A 252 18.97 25.31 -3.25
C ARG A 252 18.99 25.09 -4.77
N LEU A 253 17.96 24.43 -5.31
CA LEU A 253 17.83 24.19 -6.75
C LEU A 253 17.27 25.40 -7.52
N GLY A 254 16.82 26.45 -6.85
CA GLY A 254 16.25 27.64 -7.49
C GLY A 254 14.93 27.38 -8.22
N ILE A 255 14.15 26.38 -7.81
CA ILE A 255 12.91 25.95 -8.48
C ILE A 255 11.64 26.40 -7.76
N GLY A 256 11.73 27.25 -6.75
CA GLY A 256 10.59 27.67 -5.92
C GLY A 256 9.45 28.38 -6.66
N ALA A 257 9.74 28.95 -7.85
CA ALA A 257 8.70 29.54 -8.71
C ALA A 257 7.82 28.47 -9.40
N SER A 258 8.30 27.23 -9.52
CA SER A 258 7.63 26.15 -10.28
C SER A 258 7.39 24.87 -9.50
N ALA A 259 7.87 24.73 -8.26
CA ALA A 259 7.67 23.56 -7.42
C ALA A 259 7.27 23.96 -6.00
N ALA A 260 6.26 23.28 -5.46
CA ALA A 260 5.75 23.55 -4.12
C ALA A 260 5.43 22.26 -3.35
N ILE A 261 5.59 22.31 -2.02
CA ILE A 261 5.13 21.30 -1.09
C ILE A 261 3.85 21.78 -0.43
N ASN A 262 2.79 21.00 -0.59
CA ASN A 262 1.47 21.29 -0.09
C ASN A 262 1.11 20.32 1.05
N LYS A 263 0.30 20.76 2.00
CA LYS A 263 -0.22 19.90 3.06
C LYS A 263 -1.17 18.84 2.51
N PRO A 264 -1.33 17.70 3.20
CA PRO A 264 -2.35 16.72 2.84
C PRO A 264 -3.74 17.37 2.78
N THR A 265 -4.55 16.93 1.83
CA THR A 265 -5.93 17.40 1.66
C THR A 265 -6.90 16.21 1.62
N ASN A 266 -8.11 16.40 2.15
CA ASN A 266 -9.21 15.45 1.99
C ASN A 266 -9.92 15.57 0.63
N ARG A 267 -9.53 16.56 -0.18
CA ARG A 267 -10.02 16.80 -1.54
C ARG A 267 -9.01 16.39 -2.61
N ILE A 268 -8.24 15.34 -2.35
CA ILE A 268 -7.15 14.92 -3.24
C ILE A 268 -7.64 14.58 -4.65
N PHE A 269 -8.86 14.12 -4.81
CA PHE A 269 -9.44 13.81 -6.12
C PHE A 269 -9.69 15.07 -6.96
N ASP A 270 -10.01 16.22 -6.33
CA ASP A 270 -10.11 17.50 -7.02
C ASP A 270 -8.71 17.94 -7.51
N GLU A 271 -7.67 17.67 -6.71
CA GLU A 271 -6.29 17.94 -7.08
C GLU A 271 -5.83 17.06 -8.25
N TYR A 272 -6.18 15.76 -8.24
CA TYR A 272 -5.97 14.91 -9.40
C TYR A 272 -6.70 15.45 -10.64
N ALA A 273 -7.99 15.75 -10.53
CA ALA A 273 -8.79 16.24 -11.66
C ALA A 273 -8.28 17.53 -12.29
N SER A 274 -7.60 18.38 -11.50
CA SER A 274 -7.00 19.64 -11.96
C SER A 274 -5.53 19.52 -12.34
N SER A 275 -4.98 18.31 -12.37
CA SER A 275 -3.59 18.04 -12.77
C SER A 275 -3.54 17.32 -14.13
N ASP A 276 -2.40 17.37 -14.81
CA ASP A 276 -2.24 16.79 -16.15
C ASP A 276 -1.66 15.37 -16.09
N PHE A 277 -0.72 15.11 -15.19
CA PHE A 277 -0.17 13.77 -14.93
C PHE A 277 0.42 13.65 -13.53
N LEU A 278 0.52 12.41 -13.06
CA LEU A 278 1.16 12.05 -11.79
C LEU A 278 2.63 11.71 -12.01
N VAL A 279 3.50 12.08 -11.06
CA VAL A 279 4.89 11.57 -11.01
C VAL A 279 5.12 10.80 -9.72
N MET A 280 5.73 9.61 -9.83
CA MET A 280 6.13 8.80 -8.68
C MET A 280 7.61 8.43 -8.75
N THR A 281 8.31 8.72 -7.66
CA THR A 281 9.75 8.49 -7.50
C THR A 281 10.08 7.60 -6.31
N SER A 282 9.13 6.78 -5.88
CA SER A 282 9.29 5.90 -4.72
C SER A 282 10.49 4.97 -4.88
N HIS A 283 11.20 4.70 -3.78
CA HIS A 283 12.23 3.66 -3.76
C HIS A 283 11.64 2.26 -3.75
N TYR A 284 10.46 2.10 -3.15
CA TYR A 284 9.71 0.86 -3.07
C TYR A 284 8.27 1.11 -2.64
N GLU A 285 7.38 0.20 -3.03
CA GLU A 285 5.99 0.15 -2.59
C GLU A 285 5.61 -1.28 -2.19
N GLY A 286 4.47 -1.42 -1.51
CA GLY A 286 3.75 -2.69 -1.44
C GLY A 286 2.77 -2.78 -2.60
N PHE A 287 1.98 -1.73 -2.75
CA PHE A 287 1.06 -1.50 -3.87
C PHE A 287 0.76 0.00 -3.97
N PRO A 288 1.06 0.66 -5.08
CA PRO A 288 1.00 2.12 -5.18
C PRO A 288 -0.43 2.64 -5.39
N MET A 289 -1.22 2.70 -4.32
CA MET A 289 -2.62 3.15 -4.36
C MET A 289 -2.79 4.52 -5.02
N VAL A 290 -1.87 5.46 -4.73
CA VAL A 290 -1.86 6.81 -5.32
C VAL A 290 -1.81 6.77 -6.85
N MET A 291 -1.06 5.81 -7.44
CA MET A 291 -0.99 5.62 -8.88
C MET A 291 -2.36 5.22 -9.44
N ILE A 292 -3.03 4.25 -8.83
CA ILE A 292 -4.34 3.79 -9.27
C ILE A 292 -5.39 4.88 -9.11
N GLU A 293 -5.36 5.60 -7.99
CA GLU A 293 -6.26 6.72 -7.71
C GLU A 293 -6.12 7.82 -8.78
N ALA A 294 -4.90 8.24 -9.07
CA ALA A 294 -4.64 9.26 -10.08
C ALA A 294 -5.01 8.79 -11.50
N MET A 295 -4.60 7.57 -11.88
CA MET A 295 -4.92 7.02 -13.20
C MET A 295 -6.42 6.85 -13.40
N ALA A 296 -7.16 6.44 -12.39
CA ALA A 296 -8.62 6.36 -12.44
C ALA A 296 -9.30 7.74 -12.62
N CYS A 297 -8.65 8.83 -12.17
CA CYS A 297 -9.05 10.20 -12.51
C CYS A 297 -8.63 10.64 -13.92
N GLY A 298 -7.91 9.81 -14.66
CA GLY A 298 -7.43 10.12 -16.00
C GLY A 298 -6.04 10.75 -16.05
N LEU A 299 -5.24 10.64 -14.97
CA LEU A 299 -3.86 11.11 -14.99
C LEU A 299 -2.93 9.96 -15.40
N PRO A 300 -2.27 10.03 -16.55
CA PRO A 300 -1.19 9.10 -16.83
C PRO A 300 -0.06 9.31 -15.81
N THR A 301 0.67 8.24 -15.53
CA THR A 301 1.74 8.31 -14.53
C THR A 301 3.11 8.20 -15.18
N VAL A 302 4.02 9.09 -14.80
CA VAL A 302 5.46 8.99 -15.08
C VAL A 302 6.15 8.50 -13.81
N CYS A 303 6.91 7.42 -13.89
CA CYS A 303 7.55 6.90 -12.69
C CYS A 303 8.87 6.18 -12.96
N PHE A 304 9.67 6.05 -11.91
CA PHE A 304 10.76 5.08 -11.91
C PHE A 304 10.21 3.65 -11.93
N ASP A 305 11.04 2.71 -12.42
CA ASP A 305 10.78 1.27 -12.35
C ASP A 305 11.14 0.73 -10.95
N PHE A 306 10.44 1.25 -9.93
CA PHE A 306 10.65 0.79 -8.56
C PHE A 306 9.97 -0.55 -8.28
N LEU A 307 10.43 -1.25 -7.25
CA LEU A 307 9.89 -2.56 -6.87
C LEU A 307 8.42 -2.46 -6.44
N CYS A 308 7.62 -3.35 -7.00
CA CYS A 308 6.22 -3.62 -6.71
C CYS A 308 5.27 -2.48 -7.06
N GLY A 309 4.76 -2.54 -8.27
CA GLY A 309 3.66 -1.71 -8.72
C GLY A 309 3.72 -1.23 -10.15
N PRO A 310 4.75 -0.49 -10.62
CA PRO A 310 4.71 0.11 -11.95
C PRO A 310 4.39 -0.88 -13.06
N ARG A 311 5.12 -1.99 -13.13
CA ARG A 311 4.97 -3.02 -14.18
C ARG A 311 3.65 -3.78 -14.12
N ASP A 312 2.99 -3.80 -12.97
CA ASP A 312 1.68 -4.47 -12.81
C ASP A 312 0.52 -3.55 -13.22
N ILE A 313 0.73 -2.22 -13.20
CA ILE A 313 -0.33 -1.23 -13.37
C ILE A 313 -0.18 -0.47 -14.70
N ILE A 314 1.06 -0.11 -15.06
CA ILE A 314 1.35 0.72 -16.23
C ILE A 314 1.68 -0.16 -17.44
N ALA A 315 0.92 0.00 -18.52
CA ALA A 315 1.32 -0.40 -19.86
C ALA A 315 2.19 0.73 -20.42
N ASN A 316 3.53 0.54 -20.37
CA ASN A 316 4.50 1.58 -20.72
C ASN A 316 4.28 2.12 -22.13
N GLY A 317 4.20 3.44 -22.28
CA GLY A 317 3.90 4.11 -23.55
C GLY A 317 2.42 4.17 -23.91
N VAL A 318 1.52 3.54 -23.14
CA VAL A 318 0.07 3.50 -23.39
C VAL A 318 -0.69 4.36 -22.38
N ASN A 319 -0.56 4.06 -21.10
CA ASN A 319 -1.29 4.75 -20.02
C ASN A 319 -0.36 5.43 -19.01
N GLY A 320 0.94 5.47 -19.31
CA GLY A 320 1.98 6.10 -18.51
C GLY A 320 3.38 5.76 -19.05
N LEU A 321 4.40 6.29 -18.40
CA LEU A 321 5.81 6.11 -18.76
C LEU A 321 6.59 5.56 -17.57
N ILE A 322 7.27 4.43 -17.77
CA ILE A 322 8.19 3.83 -16.81
C ILE A 322 9.61 4.09 -17.29
N VAL A 323 10.44 4.68 -16.43
CA VAL A 323 11.85 4.94 -16.72
C VAL A 323 12.76 4.16 -15.76
N PRO A 324 14.03 3.90 -16.15
CA PRO A 324 14.95 3.13 -15.31
C PRO A 324 15.09 3.73 -13.90
N GLU A 325 15.09 2.86 -12.88
CA GLU A 325 15.17 3.23 -11.46
C GLU A 325 16.39 4.15 -11.21
N GLY A 326 16.12 5.31 -10.60
CA GLY A 326 17.13 6.29 -10.23
C GLY A 326 17.73 7.12 -11.39
N ASN A 327 17.30 6.92 -12.64
CA ASN A 327 17.77 7.71 -13.78
C ASN A 327 17.00 9.04 -13.85
N LEU A 328 17.55 10.08 -13.21
CA LEU A 328 16.94 11.41 -13.10
C LEU A 328 16.74 12.07 -14.47
N GLN A 329 17.70 11.89 -15.40
CA GLN A 329 17.59 12.47 -16.74
C GLN A 329 16.45 11.80 -17.52
N ALA A 330 16.34 10.48 -17.50
CA ALA A 330 15.25 9.77 -18.15
C ALA A 330 13.87 10.18 -17.58
N LEU A 331 13.80 10.46 -16.26
CA LEU A 331 12.57 10.95 -15.63
C LEU A 331 12.23 12.36 -16.12
N ALA A 332 13.22 13.25 -16.20
CA ALA A 332 13.05 14.61 -16.74
C ALA A 332 12.60 14.56 -18.20
N ASP A 333 13.25 13.75 -19.04
CA ASP A 333 12.93 13.58 -20.46
C ASP A 333 11.49 13.05 -20.65
N ALA A 334 11.07 12.08 -19.84
CA ALA A 334 9.71 11.53 -19.88
C ALA A 334 8.65 12.57 -19.46
N MET A 335 8.91 13.36 -18.43
CA MET A 335 8.06 14.50 -18.05
C MET A 335 7.99 15.52 -19.18
N GLN A 336 9.13 15.93 -19.73
CA GLN A 336 9.21 16.88 -20.85
C GLN A 336 8.43 16.39 -22.06
N GLN A 337 8.52 15.10 -22.39
CA GLN A 337 7.78 14.49 -23.50
C GLN A 337 6.27 14.70 -23.38
N LEU A 338 5.70 14.50 -22.18
CA LEU A 338 4.26 14.73 -21.95
C LEU A 338 3.92 16.23 -21.97
N MET A 339 4.80 17.08 -21.45
CA MET A 339 4.61 18.53 -21.41
C MET A 339 4.62 19.18 -22.82
N GLU A 340 5.42 18.64 -23.72
CA GLU A 340 5.57 19.17 -25.09
C GLU A 340 4.64 18.52 -26.12
N LYS A 341 4.00 17.37 -25.77
CA LYS A 341 3.13 16.60 -26.68
C LYS A 341 1.70 16.46 -26.11
N PRO A 342 0.86 17.49 -26.20
CA PRO A 342 -0.48 17.48 -25.61
C PRO A 342 -1.39 16.38 -26.19
N ASP A 343 -1.19 15.96 -27.45
CA ASP A 343 -1.94 14.88 -28.04
C ASP A 343 -1.61 13.53 -27.38
N LEU A 344 -0.33 13.24 -27.17
CA LEU A 344 0.12 12.05 -26.46
C LEU A 344 -0.42 12.03 -25.03
N LEU A 345 -0.37 13.19 -24.34
CA LEU A 345 -0.90 13.32 -22.98
C LEU A 345 -2.40 13.00 -22.93
N ARG A 346 -3.20 13.50 -23.90
CA ARG A 346 -4.64 13.22 -23.99
C ARG A 346 -4.94 11.75 -24.29
N GLU A 347 -4.17 11.14 -25.18
CA GLU A 347 -4.29 9.72 -25.50
C GLU A 347 -4.01 8.86 -24.26
N MET A 348 -2.87 9.09 -23.59
CA MET A 348 -2.52 8.38 -22.37
C MET A 348 -3.53 8.62 -21.24
N SER A 349 -4.07 9.84 -21.11
CA SER A 349 -5.12 10.16 -20.14
C SER A 349 -6.38 9.32 -20.36
N THR A 350 -6.79 9.14 -21.60
CA THR A 350 -7.93 8.28 -21.94
C THR A 350 -7.68 6.83 -21.57
N GLN A 351 -6.49 6.32 -21.87
CA GLN A 351 -6.08 4.94 -21.54
C GLN A 351 -5.91 4.73 -20.03
N ALA A 352 -5.44 5.74 -19.29
CA ALA A 352 -5.29 5.66 -17.84
C ALA A 352 -6.62 5.39 -17.13
N LYS A 353 -7.73 5.96 -17.61
CA LYS A 353 -9.07 5.77 -17.01
C LYS A 353 -9.52 4.30 -16.96
N ALA A 354 -9.06 3.45 -17.87
CA ALA A 354 -9.41 2.04 -17.88
C ALA A 354 -8.97 1.30 -16.60
N ILE A 355 -7.98 1.84 -15.89
CA ILE A 355 -7.53 1.32 -14.60
C ILE A 355 -8.65 1.33 -13.55
N ALA A 356 -9.56 2.31 -13.62
CA ALA A 356 -10.71 2.40 -12.71
C ALA A 356 -11.58 1.14 -12.71
N GLU A 357 -11.77 0.50 -13.87
CA GLU A 357 -12.56 -0.73 -13.98
C GLU A 357 -11.78 -1.94 -13.46
N VAL A 358 -10.51 -2.07 -13.87
CA VAL A 358 -9.64 -3.21 -13.52
C VAL A 358 -9.45 -3.32 -12.01
N TYR A 359 -9.19 -2.20 -11.35
CA TYR A 359 -8.93 -2.12 -9.91
C TYR A 359 -10.13 -1.60 -9.11
N SER A 360 -11.33 -1.54 -9.70
CA SER A 360 -12.53 -1.16 -8.95
C SER A 360 -12.74 -2.07 -7.74
N GLN A 361 -13.35 -1.52 -6.70
CA GLN A 361 -13.68 -2.29 -5.50
C GLN A 361 -14.52 -3.53 -5.85
N ASP A 362 -15.49 -3.38 -6.70
CA ASP A 362 -16.37 -4.49 -7.11
C ASP A 362 -15.61 -5.57 -7.89
N SER A 363 -14.77 -5.18 -8.85
CA SER A 363 -13.94 -6.11 -9.64
C SER A 363 -12.99 -6.93 -8.75
N ILE A 364 -12.26 -6.27 -7.87
CA ILE A 364 -11.28 -6.94 -6.99
C ILE A 364 -11.99 -7.78 -5.94
N MET A 365 -13.08 -7.29 -5.36
CA MET A 365 -13.78 -8.03 -4.31
C MET A 365 -14.57 -9.23 -4.84
N LYS A 366 -15.08 -9.18 -6.07
CA LYS A 366 -15.61 -10.38 -6.75
C LYS A 366 -14.55 -11.46 -6.96
N ARG A 367 -13.31 -11.05 -7.31
CA ARG A 367 -12.19 -12.00 -7.39
C ARG A 367 -11.89 -12.62 -6.04
N TRP A 368 -11.91 -11.84 -4.95
CA TRP A 368 -11.77 -12.34 -3.58
C TRP A 368 -12.90 -13.31 -3.22
N GLU A 369 -14.14 -12.99 -3.53
CA GLU A 369 -15.31 -13.84 -3.27
C GLU A 369 -15.17 -15.21 -3.95
N LEU A 370 -14.85 -15.21 -5.24
CA LEU A 370 -14.62 -16.43 -6.01
C LEU A 370 -13.46 -17.23 -5.43
N PHE A 371 -12.35 -16.59 -5.11
CA PHE A 371 -11.18 -17.23 -4.54
C PHE A 371 -11.49 -17.88 -3.19
N ILE A 372 -12.07 -17.15 -2.25
CA ILE A 372 -12.41 -17.68 -0.92
C ILE A 372 -13.43 -18.82 -1.02
N THR A 373 -14.46 -18.66 -1.85
CA THR A 373 -15.49 -19.69 -2.04
C THR A 373 -14.90 -20.97 -2.62
N ASP A 374 -13.99 -20.88 -3.59
CA ASP A 374 -13.29 -22.02 -4.17
C ASP A 374 -12.43 -22.74 -3.13
N GLN A 375 -11.70 -22.01 -2.28
CA GLN A 375 -10.89 -22.60 -1.23
C GLN A 375 -11.76 -23.34 -0.19
N VAL A 376 -12.89 -22.75 0.21
CA VAL A 376 -13.81 -23.38 1.17
C VAL A 376 -14.45 -24.65 0.59
N ARG A 377 -14.73 -24.69 -0.70
CA ARG A 377 -15.28 -25.89 -1.37
C ARG A 377 -14.27 -27.03 -1.52
N LYS A 378 -12.99 -26.73 -1.61
CA LYS A 378 -11.90 -27.72 -1.76
C LYS A 378 -11.48 -28.39 -0.46
N LYS A 379 -11.89 -27.83 0.66
CA LYS A 379 -11.64 -28.35 1.99
C LYS A 379 -12.66 -29.44 2.40
#